data_4d00b24f40a1cc6e3938784e9eb95cdc
#
_entry.id   4d00b24f40a1cc6e3938784e9eb95cdc
#
_cell.length_a   1.000
_cell.length_b   1.000
_cell.length_c   1.000
_cell.angle_alpha   90.00
_cell.angle_beta   90.00
_cell.angle_gamma   90.00
#
_symmetry.space_group_name_H-M   'P 1'
#
loop_
_entity.id
_entity.type
_entity.pdbx_description
1 polymer ?
#
loop_
_entity_poly.entity_id
_entity_poly.type
_entity_poly.pdbx_seq_one_letter_code
_entity_poly.pdbx_strand_id
1 'polypeptide(L)'
;MFKIGLVKLGNIATSTVIDLALDEIAERSDIEFKIISFGPKMTRKEGEASEELKAWAPELVVICSPNAATPGPTAAREKFKGLPTIVISDGPAKKEARDALVADGFGYIILPMDPLIGAKREFLDPAEMALFNSDALKVLAACGAIRLVQEELDAAMITIAAGEAKLPAILATPEKCAERMHFSNPYARAKAVGALYMAQAVAGIDAAACFRLKELEAIALTAAAGHEVMRAAARLADEARE
;
A
#
# COMPACT_ATOMS: atom_id res chain seq x y z
N MET A 1 -19.52 -17.30 1.55
CA MET A 1 -18.73 -16.20 2.16
C MET A 1 -17.37 -16.21 1.47
N PHE A 2 -17.02 -15.14 0.79
CA PHE A 2 -15.79 -15.02 0.00
C PHE A 2 -14.58 -14.79 0.92
N LYS A 3 -13.52 -15.60 0.80
CA LYS A 3 -12.37 -15.58 1.71
C LYS A 3 -11.22 -14.77 1.13
N ILE A 4 -10.85 -13.68 1.82
CA ILE A 4 -9.72 -12.82 1.43
C ILE A 4 -8.61 -12.95 2.46
N GLY A 5 -7.43 -13.39 2.03
CA GLY A 5 -6.24 -13.45 2.86
C GLY A 5 -5.30 -12.29 2.60
N LEU A 6 -4.87 -11.57 3.64
CA LEU A 6 -3.85 -10.53 3.56
C LEU A 6 -2.52 -11.04 4.13
N VAL A 7 -1.45 -10.91 3.36
CA VAL A 7 -0.06 -11.11 3.79
C VAL A 7 0.63 -9.74 3.85
N LYS A 8 0.99 -9.31 5.05
CA LYS A 8 1.71 -8.05 5.29
C LYS A 8 3.19 -8.31 5.52
N LEU A 9 4.03 -7.79 4.63
CA LEU A 9 5.50 -7.88 4.65
C LEU A 9 6.12 -6.47 4.60
N GLY A 10 6.59 -5.97 5.72
CA GLY A 10 7.02 -4.58 5.87
C GLY A 10 5.84 -3.64 6.13
N ASN A 11 6.09 -2.33 6.15
CA ASN A 11 5.09 -1.33 6.50
C ASN A 11 4.87 -0.35 5.34
N ILE A 12 3.62 -0.28 4.87
CA ILE A 12 3.05 0.81 4.07
C ILE A 12 1.71 1.19 4.67
N ALA A 13 1.27 2.45 4.52
CA ALA A 13 0.06 2.93 5.17
C ALA A 13 -1.19 2.20 4.66
N THR A 14 -1.27 1.89 3.38
CA THR A 14 -2.38 1.13 2.77
C THR A 14 -2.61 -0.21 3.44
N SER A 15 -1.56 -0.91 3.90
CA SER A 15 -1.71 -2.21 4.56
C SER A 15 -2.49 -2.15 5.87
N THR A 16 -2.53 -0.99 6.51
CA THR A 16 -3.29 -0.76 7.76
C THR A 16 -4.78 -0.51 7.48
N VAL A 17 -5.12 -0.11 6.25
CA VAL A 17 -6.49 0.28 5.88
C VAL A 17 -7.23 -0.84 5.15
N ILE A 18 -6.52 -1.81 4.60
CA ILE A 18 -7.17 -2.89 3.83
C ILE A 18 -8.12 -3.71 4.71
N ASP A 19 -7.74 -4.01 5.95
CA ASP A 19 -8.63 -4.67 6.88
C ASP A 19 -9.86 -3.80 7.20
N LEU A 20 -9.68 -2.50 7.47
CA LEU A 20 -10.80 -1.59 7.66
C LEU A 20 -11.69 -1.50 6.42
N ALA A 21 -11.12 -1.42 5.22
CA ALA A 21 -11.88 -1.33 3.98
C ALA A 21 -12.70 -2.59 3.67
N LEU A 22 -12.22 -3.75 4.11
CA LEU A 22 -12.85 -5.04 3.84
C LEU A 22 -13.75 -5.51 5.00
N ASP A 23 -13.47 -5.11 6.23
CA ASP A 23 -14.16 -5.58 7.45
C ASP A 23 -14.72 -4.41 8.30
N GLU A 24 -14.85 -3.22 7.73
CA GLU A 24 -15.41 -2.05 8.42
C GLU A 24 -16.86 -2.25 8.86
N ILE A 25 -17.61 -3.10 8.15
CA ILE A 25 -19.00 -3.35 8.43
C ILE A 25 -19.12 -4.70 9.14
N ALA A 26 -19.25 -4.69 10.47
CA ALA A 26 -19.43 -5.90 11.28
C ALA A 26 -20.61 -6.77 10.84
N GLU A 27 -21.59 -6.19 10.13
CA GLU A 27 -22.75 -6.86 9.58
C GLU A 27 -22.52 -7.44 8.17
N ARG A 28 -21.35 -7.22 7.58
CA ARG A 28 -21.01 -7.75 6.26
C ARG A 28 -20.85 -9.26 6.33
N SER A 29 -21.76 -9.98 5.69
CA SER A 29 -21.83 -11.45 5.73
C SER A 29 -21.33 -12.12 4.45
N ASP A 30 -20.91 -11.36 3.46
CA ASP A 30 -20.46 -11.86 2.15
C ASP A 30 -18.94 -12.15 2.11
N ILE A 31 -18.15 -11.54 2.99
CA ILE A 31 -16.70 -11.67 3.07
C ILE A 31 -16.27 -12.26 4.41
N GLU A 32 -15.21 -13.05 4.36
CA GLU A 32 -14.43 -13.48 5.52
C GLU A 32 -12.98 -13.07 5.29
N PHE A 33 -12.36 -12.42 6.28
CA PHE A 33 -11.04 -11.82 6.14
C PHE A 33 -10.03 -12.37 7.15
N LYS A 34 -8.80 -12.68 6.69
CA LYS A 34 -7.72 -13.14 7.56
C LYS A 34 -6.40 -12.48 7.22
N ILE A 35 -5.70 -11.97 8.25
CA ILE A 35 -4.41 -11.31 8.11
C ILE A 35 -3.29 -12.18 8.71
N ILE A 36 -2.17 -12.29 7.97
CA ILE A 36 -0.89 -12.71 8.49
C ILE A 36 0.08 -11.54 8.37
N SER A 37 0.54 -11.02 9.50
CA SER A 37 1.43 -9.87 9.56
C SER A 37 2.79 -10.25 10.12
N PHE A 38 3.84 -9.91 9.39
CA PHE A 38 5.24 -10.04 9.84
C PHE A 38 5.83 -8.71 10.32
N GLY A 39 4.96 -7.71 10.56
CA GLY A 39 5.37 -6.36 10.96
C GLY A 39 6.33 -5.73 9.93
N PRO A 40 7.47 -5.16 10.36
CA PRO A 40 8.43 -4.52 9.48
C PRO A 40 9.32 -5.50 8.71
N LYS A 41 9.23 -6.80 8.98
CA LYS A 41 10.09 -7.82 8.38
C LYS A 41 9.58 -8.25 7.02
N MET A 42 10.50 -8.37 6.06
CA MET A 42 10.18 -8.74 4.68
C MET A 42 11.33 -9.53 4.04
N THR A 43 11.98 -10.40 4.83
CA THR A 43 13.00 -11.30 4.31
C THR A 43 12.36 -12.52 3.63
N ARG A 44 13.16 -13.31 2.93
CA ARG A 44 12.69 -14.55 2.30
C ARG A 44 11.98 -15.48 3.30
N LYS A 45 12.48 -15.55 4.54
CA LYS A 45 11.91 -16.38 5.60
C LYS A 45 10.45 -16.04 5.91
N GLU A 46 10.14 -14.75 6.07
CA GLU A 46 8.77 -14.31 6.32
C GLU A 46 7.88 -14.54 5.08
N GLY A 47 8.43 -14.34 3.88
CA GLY A 47 7.71 -14.65 2.65
C GLY A 47 7.34 -16.13 2.55
N GLU A 48 8.25 -17.03 2.87
CA GLU A 48 8.00 -18.48 2.89
C GLU A 48 7.00 -18.87 3.98
N ALA A 49 7.09 -18.28 5.18
CA ALA A 49 6.17 -18.54 6.28
C ALA A 49 4.72 -18.12 5.98
N SER A 50 4.50 -17.20 5.04
CA SER A 50 3.14 -16.79 4.64
C SER A 50 2.30 -17.94 4.06
N GLU A 51 2.94 -19.06 3.68
CA GLU A 51 2.25 -20.26 3.18
C GLU A 51 1.21 -20.83 4.17
N GLU A 52 1.34 -20.55 5.47
CA GLU A 52 0.35 -20.99 6.47
C GLU A 52 -1.06 -20.48 6.18
N LEU A 53 -1.21 -19.35 5.44
CA LEU A 53 -2.51 -18.82 5.03
C LEU A 53 -3.29 -19.78 4.12
N LYS A 54 -2.60 -20.66 3.37
CA LYS A 54 -3.24 -21.65 2.50
C LYS A 54 -4.15 -22.62 3.24
N ALA A 55 -3.81 -22.98 4.50
CA ALA A 55 -4.63 -23.87 5.31
C ALA A 55 -6.04 -23.32 5.58
N TRP A 56 -6.20 -22.01 5.47
CA TRP A 56 -7.50 -21.33 5.58
C TRP A 56 -8.29 -21.29 4.27
N ALA A 57 -7.67 -21.70 3.14
CA ALA A 57 -8.25 -21.76 1.81
C ALA A 57 -8.82 -20.40 1.32
N PRO A 58 -7.98 -19.33 1.20
CA PRO A 58 -8.43 -18.05 0.67
C PRO A 58 -8.77 -18.18 -0.83
N GLU A 59 -9.79 -17.45 -1.29
CA GLU A 59 -10.19 -17.34 -2.69
C GLU A 59 -9.45 -16.20 -3.40
N LEU A 60 -9.02 -15.18 -2.63
CA LEU A 60 -8.16 -14.08 -3.05
C LEU A 60 -7.06 -13.88 -2.01
N VAL A 61 -5.83 -13.71 -2.45
CA VAL A 61 -4.70 -13.30 -1.62
C VAL A 61 -4.25 -11.90 -1.97
N VAL A 62 -4.06 -11.05 -0.98
CA VAL A 62 -3.48 -9.71 -1.13
C VAL A 62 -2.12 -9.70 -0.44
N ILE A 63 -1.06 -9.39 -1.16
CA ILE A 63 0.30 -9.29 -0.60
C ILE A 63 0.70 -7.82 -0.57
N CYS A 64 0.83 -7.25 0.65
CA CYS A 64 1.23 -5.87 0.85
C CYS A 64 2.68 -5.76 1.28
N SER A 65 3.44 -4.88 0.60
CA SER A 65 4.85 -4.62 0.95
C SER A 65 5.33 -3.28 0.41
N PRO A 66 6.34 -2.64 1.03
CA PRO A 66 6.95 -1.42 0.49
C PRO A 66 7.63 -1.60 -0.87
N ASN A 67 8.09 -2.81 -1.18
CA ASN A 67 8.74 -3.10 -2.45
C ASN A 67 8.49 -4.56 -2.88
N ALA A 68 7.62 -4.73 -3.86
CA ALA A 68 7.24 -6.02 -4.40
C ALA A 68 8.41 -6.86 -4.96
N ALA A 69 9.52 -6.22 -5.34
CA ALA A 69 10.68 -6.89 -5.93
C ALA A 69 11.68 -7.46 -4.90
N THR A 70 11.45 -7.25 -3.60
CA THR A 70 12.33 -7.75 -2.54
C THR A 70 12.13 -9.25 -2.27
N PRO A 71 13.10 -9.93 -1.62
CA PRO A 71 13.06 -11.39 -1.44
C PRO A 71 11.81 -11.92 -0.71
N GLY A 72 11.30 -11.19 0.28
CA GLY A 72 10.11 -11.62 1.04
C GLY A 72 8.84 -11.67 0.20
N PRO A 73 8.40 -10.55 -0.39
CA PRO A 73 7.25 -10.52 -1.29
C PRO A 73 7.39 -11.48 -2.48
N THR A 74 8.60 -11.65 -3.01
CA THR A 74 8.84 -12.63 -4.09
C THR A 74 8.59 -14.06 -3.59
N ALA A 75 9.14 -14.44 -2.45
CA ALA A 75 8.92 -15.76 -1.86
C ALA A 75 7.44 -16.00 -1.51
N ALA A 76 6.75 -14.98 -0.99
CA ALA A 76 5.30 -15.07 -0.73
C ALA A 76 4.52 -15.37 -2.02
N ARG A 77 4.79 -14.64 -3.11
CA ARG A 77 4.13 -14.91 -4.41
C ARG A 77 4.37 -16.32 -4.90
N GLU A 78 5.60 -16.84 -4.78
CA GLU A 78 5.93 -18.23 -5.14
C GLU A 78 5.01 -19.23 -4.40
N LYS A 79 4.68 -18.94 -3.13
CA LYS A 79 3.77 -19.77 -2.35
C LYS A 79 2.32 -19.74 -2.83
N PHE A 80 1.87 -18.61 -3.34
CA PHE A 80 0.48 -18.42 -3.79
C PHE A 80 0.30 -18.57 -5.30
N LYS A 81 1.31 -19.05 -6.03
CA LYS A 81 1.20 -19.30 -7.47
C LYS A 81 0.03 -20.25 -7.77
N GLY A 82 -0.85 -19.83 -8.69
CA GLY A 82 -2.08 -20.57 -9.03
C GLY A 82 -3.32 -20.17 -8.23
N LEU A 83 -3.18 -19.32 -7.20
CA LEU A 83 -4.30 -18.66 -6.55
C LEU A 83 -4.45 -17.22 -7.04
N PRO A 84 -5.67 -16.70 -7.20
CA PRO A 84 -5.87 -15.29 -7.46
C PRO A 84 -5.12 -14.44 -6.42
N THR A 85 -4.16 -13.64 -6.88
CA THR A 85 -3.28 -12.89 -5.96
C THR A 85 -3.03 -11.48 -6.50
N ILE A 86 -3.25 -10.47 -5.66
CA ILE A 86 -2.99 -9.06 -5.95
C ILE A 86 -1.83 -8.58 -5.08
N VAL A 87 -0.85 -7.94 -5.70
CA VAL A 87 0.30 -7.33 -5.02
C VAL A 87 0.07 -5.84 -4.86
N ILE A 88 0.04 -5.34 -3.63
CA ILE A 88 -0.03 -3.91 -3.33
C ILE A 88 1.33 -3.46 -2.83
N SER A 89 1.89 -2.43 -3.46
CA SER A 89 3.26 -1.99 -3.19
C SER A 89 3.47 -0.52 -3.48
N ASP A 90 4.52 0.05 -2.89
CA ASP A 90 5.00 1.40 -3.18
C ASP A 90 5.84 1.46 -4.48
N GLY A 91 6.25 2.65 -4.83
CA GLY A 91 6.91 3.06 -6.07
C GLY A 91 8.22 2.38 -6.49
N PRO A 92 9.01 1.70 -5.62
CA PRO A 92 10.20 0.96 -6.08
C PRO A 92 9.91 -0.17 -7.08
N ALA A 93 8.66 -0.62 -7.21
CA ALA A 93 8.25 -1.62 -8.21
C ALA A 93 8.29 -1.03 -9.64
N LYS A 94 9.47 -1.11 -10.27
CA LYS A 94 9.72 -0.62 -11.64
C LYS A 94 8.91 -1.41 -12.68
N LYS A 95 8.90 -0.90 -13.92
CA LYS A 95 8.14 -1.50 -15.03
C LYS A 95 8.44 -2.98 -15.22
N GLU A 96 9.72 -3.36 -15.21
CA GLU A 96 10.15 -4.76 -15.41
C GLU A 96 9.58 -5.68 -14.32
N ALA A 97 9.55 -5.21 -13.06
CA ALA A 97 8.96 -5.97 -11.96
C ALA A 97 7.44 -6.11 -12.12
N ARG A 98 6.76 -5.06 -12.59
CA ARG A 98 5.31 -5.11 -12.85
C ARG A 98 4.95 -6.03 -14.01
N ASP A 99 5.74 -5.99 -15.10
CA ASP A 99 5.55 -6.86 -16.25
C ASP A 99 5.75 -8.34 -15.84
N ALA A 100 6.73 -8.62 -14.99
CA ALA A 100 6.94 -9.97 -14.44
C ALA A 100 5.77 -10.44 -13.58
N LEU A 101 5.15 -9.56 -12.77
CA LEU A 101 3.94 -9.91 -12.00
C LEU A 101 2.81 -10.39 -12.91
N VAL A 102 2.53 -9.65 -13.99
CA VAL A 102 1.49 -10.02 -14.96
C VAL A 102 1.84 -11.33 -15.68
N ALA A 103 3.10 -11.49 -16.10
CA ALA A 103 3.55 -12.70 -16.77
C ALA A 103 3.42 -13.97 -15.90
N ASP A 104 3.58 -13.80 -14.58
CA ASP A 104 3.40 -14.86 -13.58
C ASP A 104 1.94 -15.07 -13.16
N GLY A 105 0.98 -14.30 -13.70
CA GLY A 105 -0.45 -14.42 -13.42
C GLY A 105 -0.92 -13.66 -12.17
N PHE A 106 -0.13 -12.73 -11.65
CA PHE A 106 -0.49 -11.90 -10.52
C PHE A 106 -1.08 -10.55 -10.96
N GLY A 107 -2.07 -10.06 -10.20
CA GLY A 107 -2.48 -8.66 -10.26
C GLY A 107 -1.54 -7.75 -9.47
N TYR A 108 -1.60 -6.44 -9.74
CA TYR A 108 -0.90 -5.47 -8.90
C TYR A 108 -1.61 -4.13 -8.83
N ILE A 109 -1.42 -3.45 -7.70
CA ILE A 109 -1.75 -2.04 -7.50
C ILE A 109 -0.49 -1.39 -6.90
N ILE A 110 0.18 -0.55 -7.68
CA ILE A 110 1.37 0.17 -7.22
C ILE A 110 0.96 1.60 -6.86
N LEU A 111 1.25 1.99 -5.62
CA LEU A 111 0.91 3.27 -5.00
C LEU A 111 2.19 4.07 -4.71
N PRO A 112 2.75 4.82 -5.67
CA PRO A 112 3.99 5.57 -5.44
C PRO A 112 3.90 6.65 -4.36
N MET A 113 2.69 7.00 -3.94
CA MET A 113 2.40 7.96 -2.88
C MET A 113 2.21 7.32 -1.49
N ASP A 114 2.45 6.03 -1.34
CA ASP A 114 2.44 5.31 -0.05
C ASP A 114 3.87 4.95 0.37
N PRO A 115 4.68 5.93 0.81
CA PRO A 115 6.10 5.72 1.04
C PRO A 115 6.36 4.78 2.23
N LEU A 116 7.47 4.05 2.13
CA LEU A 116 8.02 3.31 3.26
C LEU A 116 8.25 4.25 4.44
N ILE A 117 7.69 3.89 5.58
CA ILE A 117 7.95 4.56 6.83
C ILE A 117 9.37 4.24 7.29
N GLY A 118 10.12 5.26 7.73
CA GLY A 118 11.52 5.18 8.09
C GLY A 118 11.86 3.95 8.93
N ALA A 119 12.78 3.13 8.44
CA ALA A 119 13.09 1.82 9.03
C ALA A 119 14.36 1.85 9.90
N LYS A 120 15.03 3.00 10.05
CA LYS A 120 16.23 3.14 10.88
C LYS A 120 15.86 3.31 12.34
N ARG A 121 16.52 2.55 13.22
CA ARG A 121 16.26 2.53 14.66
C ARG A 121 16.37 3.91 15.31
N GLU A 122 17.30 4.72 14.84
CA GLU A 122 17.56 6.08 15.31
C GLU A 122 16.37 7.02 15.08
N PHE A 123 15.41 6.61 14.27
CA PHE A 123 14.28 7.41 13.84
C PHE A 123 12.93 6.87 14.31
N LEU A 124 12.92 5.71 14.97
CA LEU A 124 11.69 5.00 15.36
C LEU A 124 11.19 5.46 16.73
N ASP A 125 10.80 6.73 16.84
CA ASP A 125 9.91 7.15 17.91
C ASP A 125 8.48 6.67 17.56
N PRO A 126 7.83 5.86 18.41
CA PRO A 126 6.50 5.31 18.11
C PRO A 126 5.43 6.41 17.95
N ALA A 127 5.54 7.51 18.67
CA ALA A 127 4.59 8.62 18.57
C ALA A 127 4.77 9.36 17.24
N GLU A 128 6.01 9.67 16.85
CA GLU A 128 6.31 10.31 15.57
C GLU A 128 5.91 9.42 14.39
N MET A 129 6.14 8.11 14.50
CA MET A 129 5.71 7.16 13.48
C MET A 129 4.19 7.08 13.37
N ALA A 130 3.46 7.16 14.47
CA ALA A 130 1.99 7.19 14.46
C ALA A 130 1.46 8.47 13.79
N LEU A 131 2.09 9.62 14.04
CA LEU A 131 1.74 10.89 13.39
C LEU A 131 2.01 10.84 11.89
N PHE A 132 3.19 10.37 11.48
CA PHE A 132 3.52 10.20 10.06
C PHE A 132 2.53 9.28 9.35
N ASN A 133 2.21 8.12 9.95
CA ASN A 133 1.22 7.18 9.40
C ASN A 133 -0.16 7.82 9.28
N SER A 134 -0.58 8.58 10.27
CA SER A 134 -1.86 9.29 10.26
C SER A 134 -1.93 10.30 9.11
N ASP A 135 -0.86 11.07 8.89
CA ASP A 135 -0.77 12.03 7.80
C ASP A 135 -0.78 11.32 6.43
N ALA A 136 -0.01 10.23 6.27
CA ALA A 136 0.00 9.43 5.05
C ALA A 136 -1.39 8.84 4.75
N LEU A 137 -2.04 8.25 5.74
CA LEU A 137 -3.40 7.70 5.61
C LEU A 137 -4.41 8.78 5.24
N LYS A 138 -4.32 9.97 5.82
CA LYS A 138 -5.18 11.10 5.47
C LYS A 138 -5.03 11.47 4.00
N VAL A 139 -3.80 11.61 3.50
CA VAL A 139 -3.55 11.92 2.09
C VAL A 139 -4.12 10.83 1.18
N LEU A 140 -3.83 9.57 1.45
CA LEU A 140 -4.29 8.45 0.63
C LEU A 140 -5.83 8.35 0.62
N ALA A 141 -6.47 8.54 1.78
CA ALA A 141 -7.92 8.44 1.91
C ALA A 141 -8.64 9.64 1.28
N ALA A 142 -8.24 10.88 1.64
CA ALA A 142 -8.90 12.09 1.18
C ALA A 142 -8.72 12.33 -0.33
N CYS A 143 -7.62 11.86 -0.91
CA CYS A 143 -7.27 12.11 -2.31
C CYS A 143 -7.55 10.93 -3.25
N GLY A 144 -8.24 9.88 -2.77
CA GLY A 144 -8.81 8.83 -3.62
C GLY A 144 -7.94 7.57 -3.80
N ALA A 145 -6.73 7.49 -3.23
CA ALA A 145 -5.89 6.31 -3.38
C ALA A 145 -6.51 5.08 -2.68
N ILE A 146 -7.08 5.24 -1.49
CA ILE A 146 -7.78 4.15 -0.78
C ILE A 146 -9.05 3.75 -1.53
N ARG A 147 -9.80 4.70 -2.08
CA ARG A 147 -10.98 4.42 -2.90
C ARG A 147 -10.63 3.58 -4.13
N LEU A 148 -9.52 3.93 -4.81
CA LEU A 148 -9.02 3.15 -5.94
C LEU A 148 -8.71 1.71 -5.52
N VAL A 149 -7.99 1.50 -4.41
CA VAL A 149 -7.68 0.16 -3.91
C VAL A 149 -8.96 -0.63 -3.61
N GLN A 150 -9.91 -0.02 -2.91
CA GLN A 150 -11.18 -0.66 -2.56
C GLN A 150 -11.96 -1.10 -3.81
N GLU A 151 -12.14 -0.20 -4.78
CA GLU A 151 -12.89 -0.50 -6.01
C GLU A 151 -12.23 -1.61 -6.84
N GLU A 152 -10.90 -1.65 -6.90
CA GLU A 152 -10.18 -2.69 -7.63
C GLU A 152 -10.24 -4.05 -6.92
N LEU A 153 -10.23 -4.06 -5.58
CA LEU A 153 -10.43 -5.30 -4.81
C LEU A 153 -11.86 -5.82 -4.97
N ASP A 154 -12.86 -4.94 -4.88
CA ASP A 154 -14.28 -5.31 -5.08
C ASP A 154 -14.51 -5.86 -6.51
N ALA A 155 -13.94 -5.22 -7.52
CA ALA A 155 -14.04 -5.70 -8.90
C ALA A 155 -13.38 -7.09 -9.09
N ALA A 156 -12.21 -7.30 -8.48
CA ALA A 156 -11.55 -8.59 -8.52
C ALA A 156 -12.39 -9.68 -7.83
N MET A 157 -12.95 -9.41 -6.66
CA MET A 157 -13.81 -10.34 -5.94
C MET A 157 -15.02 -10.77 -6.78
N ILE A 158 -15.71 -9.82 -7.42
CA ILE A 158 -16.86 -10.09 -8.28
C ILE A 158 -16.47 -11.03 -9.43
N THR A 159 -15.35 -10.79 -10.09
CA THR A 159 -14.94 -11.61 -11.24
C THR A 159 -14.44 -13.00 -10.80
N ILE A 160 -13.75 -13.11 -9.66
CA ILE A 160 -13.31 -14.39 -9.09
C ILE A 160 -14.53 -15.23 -8.70
N ALA A 161 -15.53 -14.64 -8.02
CA ALA A 161 -16.77 -15.32 -7.64
C ALA A 161 -17.56 -15.81 -8.87
N ALA A 162 -17.45 -15.14 -10.02
CA ALA A 162 -18.01 -15.55 -11.30
C ALA A 162 -17.20 -16.62 -12.04
N GLY A 163 -16.06 -17.06 -11.49
CA GLY A 163 -15.17 -18.02 -12.13
C GLY A 163 -14.18 -17.43 -13.14
N GLU A 164 -14.09 -16.10 -13.23
CA GLU A 164 -13.19 -15.37 -14.14
C GLU A 164 -12.27 -14.46 -13.33
N ALA A 165 -11.08 -14.91 -12.95
CA ALA A 165 -10.14 -14.11 -12.18
C ALA A 165 -9.54 -12.98 -13.05
N LYS A 166 -10.20 -11.82 -13.08
CA LYS A 166 -9.66 -10.59 -13.68
C LYS A 166 -8.99 -9.75 -12.59
N LEU A 167 -7.67 -9.79 -12.56
CA LEU A 167 -6.87 -9.10 -11.57
C LEU A 167 -6.42 -7.72 -12.08
N PRO A 168 -6.34 -6.69 -11.22
CA PRO A 168 -5.89 -5.36 -11.62
C PRO A 168 -4.41 -5.35 -12.02
N ALA A 169 -4.03 -4.46 -12.94
CA ALA A 169 -2.64 -4.18 -13.32
C ALA A 169 -2.44 -2.65 -13.37
N ILE A 170 -2.38 -2.02 -12.20
CA ILE A 170 -2.52 -0.58 -12.04
C ILE A 170 -1.28 0.05 -11.41
N LEU A 171 -0.71 1.04 -12.10
CA LEU A 171 0.10 2.08 -11.50
C LEU A 171 -0.84 3.24 -11.14
N ALA A 172 -1.08 3.43 -9.85
CA ALA A 172 -1.92 4.47 -9.30
C ALA A 172 -1.17 5.81 -9.36
N THR A 173 -1.43 6.61 -10.39
CA THR A 173 -0.91 7.98 -10.44
C THR A 173 -1.78 8.92 -9.60
N PRO A 174 -1.27 10.08 -9.18
CA PRO A 174 -2.08 11.07 -8.46
C PRO A 174 -3.39 11.42 -9.17
N GLU A 175 -3.38 11.54 -10.49
CA GLU A 175 -4.57 11.86 -11.29
C GLU A 175 -5.60 10.71 -11.24
N LYS A 176 -5.15 9.47 -11.43
CA LYS A 176 -6.02 8.28 -11.36
C LYS A 176 -6.65 8.11 -9.99
N CYS A 177 -5.93 8.42 -8.92
CA CYS A 177 -6.48 8.40 -7.58
C CYS A 177 -7.54 9.49 -7.40
N ALA A 178 -7.23 10.72 -7.79
CA ALA A 178 -8.17 11.84 -7.69
C ALA A 178 -9.43 11.68 -8.56
N GLU A 179 -9.39 10.88 -9.63
CA GLU A 179 -10.55 10.51 -10.43
C GLU A 179 -11.57 9.65 -9.69
N ARG A 180 -11.16 8.97 -8.62
CA ARG A 180 -12.05 8.11 -7.81
C ARG A 180 -12.83 8.91 -6.75
N MET A 181 -12.60 10.23 -6.64
CA MET A 181 -13.25 11.10 -5.66
C MET A 181 -14.04 12.18 -6.33
N HIS A 182 -15.09 12.61 -5.65
CA HIS A 182 -15.83 13.80 -6.05
C HIS A 182 -15.26 15.02 -5.31
N PHE A 183 -14.86 16.04 -6.06
CA PHE A 183 -14.36 17.31 -5.51
C PHE A 183 -15.33 18.45 -5.87
N SER A 184 -15.48 19.42 -4.96
CA SER A 184 -16.42 20.54 -5.10
C SER A 184 -16.12 21.44 -6.32
N ASN A 185 -14.84 21.52 -6.71
CA ASN A 185 -14.38 22.35 -7.83
C ASN A 185 -13.00 21.88 -8.33
N PRO A 186 -12.53 22.39 -9.50
CA PRO A 186 -11.22 22.02 -10.05
C PRO A 186 -10.02 22.35 -9.18
N TYR A 187 -10.08 23.38 -8.33
CA TYR A 187 -8.99 23.72 -7.42
C TYR A 187 -8.90 22.75 -6.25
N ALA A 188 -10.03 22.29 -5.71
CA ALA A 188 -10.08 21.23 -4.71
C ALA A 188 -9.43 19.95 -5.26
N ARG A 189 -9.78 19.55 -6.50
CA ARG A 189 -9.12 18.43 -7.17
C ARG A 189 -7.63 18.66 -7.39
N ALA A 190 -7.20 19.85 -7.77
CA ALA A 190 -5.79 20.19 -7.94
C ALA A 190 -5.01 20.08 -6.61
N LYS A 191 -5.61 20.50 -5.48
CA LYS A 191 -5.03 20.31 -4.15
C LYS A 191 -4.84 18.83 -3.81
N ALA A 192 -5.83 17.97 -4.09
CA ALA A 192 -5.72 16.53 -3.89
C ALA A 192 -4.59 15.91 -4.72
N VAL A 193 -4.48 16.25 -6.00
CA VAL A 193 -3.39 15.82 -6.87
C VAL A 193 -2.04 16.32 -6.35
N GLY A 194 -1.96 17.59 -5.92
CA GLY A 194 -0.76 18.18 -5.32
C GLY A 194 -0.32 17.46 -4.04
N ALA A 195 -1.26 17.12 -3.15
CA ALA A 195 -1.00 16.36 -1.94
C ALA A 195 -0.42 14.97 -2.24
N LEU A 196 -0.96 14.27 -3.24
CA LEU A 196 -0.45 12.96 -3.68
C LEU A 196 0.96 13.06 -4.29
N TYR A 197 1.26 14.11 -5.07
CA TYR A 197 2.63 14.34 -5.57
C TYR A 197 3.62 14.63 -4.44
N MET A 198 3.22 15.38 -3.41
CA MET A 198 4.05 15.60 -2.23
C MET A 198 4.32 14.28 -1.49
N ALA A 199 3.29 13.46 -1.27
CA ALA A 199 3.44 12.14 -0.66
C ALA A 199 4.38 11.23 -1.48
N GLN A 200 4.28 11.24 -2.80
CA GLN A 200 5.18 10.52 -3.70
C GLN A 200 6.64 10.98 -3.57
N ALA A 201 6.88 12.27 -3.37
CA ALA A 201 8.23 12.80 -3.16
C ALA A 201 8.87 12.30 -1.86
N VAL A 202 8.09 12.04 -0.83
CA VAL A 202 8.56 11.51 0.47
C VAL A 202 9.29 10.18 0.30
N ALA A 203 8.85 9.32 -0.60
CA ALA A 203 9.51 8.03 -0.85
C ALA A 203 11.00 8.18 -1.19
N GLY A 204 11.37 9.20 -1.97
CA GLY A 204 12.76 9.50 -2.31
C GLY A 204 13.58 10.03 -1.13
N ILE A 205 12.94 10.82 -0.27
CA ILE A 205 13.56 11.40 0.93
C ILE A 205 13.83 10.29 1.95
N ASP A 206 12.82 9.46 2.24
CA ASP A 206 12.94 8.35 3.19
C ASP A 206 13.94 7.29 2.71
N ALA A 207 13.96 6.99 1.41
CA ALA A 207 14.95 6.09 0.83
C ALA A 207 16.39 6.64 0.98
N ALA A 208 16.58 7.95 0.91
CA ALA A 208 17.89 8.56 1.17
C ALA A 208 18.29 8.39 2.64
N ALA A 209 17.40 8.70 3.57
CA ALA A 209 17.65 8.54 5.01
C ALA A 209 17.93 7.08 5.39
N CYS A 210 17.12 6.14 4.86
CA CYS A 210 17.22 4.73 5.23
C CYS A 210 18.42 3.99 4.63
N PHE A 211 18.83 4.32 3.39
CA PHE A 211 19.74 3.46 2.62
C PHE A 211 21.01 4.14 2.12
N ARG A 212 21.04 5.48 2.01
CA ARG A 212 22.18 6.21 1.41
C ARG A 212 23.03 6.95 2.43
N LEU A 213 22.40 7.53 3.47
CA LEU A 213 23.09 8.30 4.50
C LEU A 213 23.69 7.37 5.57
N LYS A 214 24.81 7.80 6.15
CA LYS A 214 25.54 7.06 7.21
C LYS A 214 25.59 7.82 8.52
N GLU A 215 25.70 9.16 8.44
CA GLU A 215 25.80 10.01 9.62
C GLU A 215 24.45 10.18 10.29
N LEU A 216 24.39 9.95 11.60
CA LEU A 216 23.15 9.95 12.38
C LEU A 216 22.39 11.27 12.25
N GLU A 217 23.06 12.39 12.35
CA GLU A 217 22.45 13.71 12.23
C GLU A 217 21.83 13.94 10.84
N ALA A 218 22.53 13.54 9.78
CA ALA A 218 22.02 13.63 8.41
C ALA A 218 20.82 12.71 8.18
N ILE A 219 20.84 11.50 8.76
CA ILE A 219 19.70 10.56 8.71
C ILE A 219 18.49 11.20 9.40
N ALA A 220 18.67 11.69 10.63
CA ALA A 220 17.58 12.28 11.43
C ALA A 220 16.98 13.52 10.73
N LEU A 221 17.81 14.43 10.26
CA LEU A 221 17.36 15.63 9.55
C LEU A 221 16.59 15.29 8.26
N THR A 222 17.11 14.35 7.47
CA THR A 222 16.48 13.99 6.20
C THR A 222 15.15 13.29 6.41
N ALA A 223 15.06 12.37 7.36
CA ALA A 223 13.80 11.71 7.67
C ALA A 223 12.79 12.69 8.27
N ALA A 224 13.20 13.60 9.17
CA ALA A 224 12.33 14.68 9.67
C ALA A 224 11.79 15.55 8.53
N ALA A 225 12.61 15.87 7.54
CA ALA A 225 12.16 16.60 6.36
C ALA A 225 11.10 15.82 5.56
N GLY A 226 11.23 14.50 5.44
CA GLY A 226 10.20 13.64 4.85
C GLY A 226 8.87 13.70 5.62
N HIS A 227 8.93 13.65 6.95
CA HIS A 227 7.74 13.79 7.80
C HIS A 227 7.08 15.16 7.65
N GLU A 228 7.85 16.26 7.58
CA GLU A 228 7.28 17.59 7.35
C GLU A 228 6.64 17.75 5.97
N VAL A 229 7.21 17.14 4.92
CA VAL A 229 6.58 17.11 3.59
C VAL A 229 5.26 16.34 3.64
N MET A 230 5.20 15.17 4.32
CA MET A 230 3.97 14.41 4.47
C MET A 230 2.92 15.19 5.26
N ARG A 231 3.32 15.88 6.35
CA ARG A 231 2.44 16.75 7.14
C ARG A 231 1.87 17.90 6.30
N ALA A 232 2.67 18.51 5.43
CA ALA A 232 2.19 19.55 4.51
C ALA A 232 1.21 18.97 3.48
N ALA A 233 1.48 17.76 2.96
CA ALA A 233 0.57 17.06 2.07
C ALA A 233 -0.78 16.76 2.74
N ALA A 234 -0.76 16.35 4.01
CA ALA A 234 -1.98 16.08 4.79
C ALA A 234 -2.85 17.34 4.98
N ARG A 235 -2.24 18.50 5.21
CA ARG A 235 -2.96 19.78 5.28
C ARG A 235 -3.60 20.13 3.92
N LEU A 236 -2.86 19.96 2.82
CA LEU A 236 -3.39 20.19 1.48
C LEU A 236 -4.53 19.22 1.14
N ALA A 237 -4.47 17.98 1.63
CA ALA A 237 -5.54 17.01 1.50
C ALA A 237 -6.80 17.41 2.29
N ASP A 238 -6.65 18.00 3.49
CA ASP A 238 -7.79 18.59 4.23
C ASP A 238 -8.46 19.71 3.42
N GLU A 239 -7.68 20.63 2.88
CA GLU A 239 -8.18 21.72 2.03
C GLU A 239 -8.85 21.25 0.72
N ALA A 240 -8.52 20.06 0.24
CA ALA A 240 -9.16 19.46 -0.92
C ALA A 240 -10.59 18.97 -0.64
N ARG A 241 -10.95 18.82 0.63
CA ARG A 241 -12.28 18.36 1.07
C ARG A 241 -13.24 19.50 1.40
N GLU A 242 -12.74 20.72 1.53
CA GLU A 242 -13.54 21.93 1.77
C GLU A 242 -14.16 22.47 0.44
#